data_ab77c98a24eaeaf955f155fac4ddbf2f
#
_entry.id   ab77c98a24eaeaf955f155fac4ddbf2f
#
_cell.length_a   1.000
_cell.length_b   1.000
_cell.length_c   1.000
_cell.angle_alpha   90.00
_cell.angle_beta   90.00
_cell.angle_gamma   90.00
#
_symmetry.space_group_name_H-M   'P 1'
#
loop_
_entity.id
_entity.type
_entity.pdbx_description
1 polymer ?
#
loop_
_entity_poly.entity_id
_entity_poly.type
_entity_poly.pdbx_seq_one_letter_code
_entity_poly.pdbx_strand_id
1 'polypeptide(L)'
;MLKPEEIQYILENEGVETSRLLLGRHPAGINVPLCVKCIEARKKMKIKAPLWHSFPSLVYPFSVSVEQGSSQATALFKQQLILEHLHPSTSSTSTNRGAFVDETDISGSTSTNRGAFVDGTKISSSTSTNGGAFVDETNISGSTSTNGGAFVDETNISGSTSTNRGTFVDETNISSSTSTNRDAFVDETNISGSTSTNGGAFVDRTNISSSTSTNGGAFVDETNISSSTSTNGGAFVDGKQNLSGRARGIITADLTGGMGIDSFFISRIAAKHYYFERNTELCEATAYNFGQLSVENIIVSNRDITADGCAALEELKGQGIDLLYIDPARRLADGKKAILLQDYEPNVVDLQEKMFEVSPHILVKVSPMADISLNLKLLPKTSAVYVVTVDNECKELLFLLHRDHEGIPNIHVAILYNKLTINNIQNKESECTTNLKSEISDFELIVQKCDVTEKGIATYTSQVKSYLYELGKGWLKAGAFNLASQRFNCEKLAASTHLYTSDEQINEFPGKAYKVEEVIPFNKKSLKELAKRFPKADITARNFPLDTNALKKLSGIKDGGDRHIFATTLHNGEKVLIVTNPTR
;
A
#
# COMPACT_ATOMS: atom_id res chain seq x y z
N MET A 1 16.94 11.66 24.27
CA MET A 1 17.90 11.55 23.15
C MET A 1 18.98 10.55 23.52
N LEU A 2 19.38 9.68 22.61
CA LEU A 2 20.44 8.71 22.83
C LEU A 2 21.80 9.35 22.65
N LYS A 3 22.74 9.04 23.55
CA LYS A 3 24.16 9.41 23.41
C LYS A 3 24.89 8.42 22.48
N PRO A 4 26.02 8.77 21.86
CA PRO A 4 26.79 7.86 21.02
C PRO A 4 27.12 6.53 21.71
N GLU A 5 27.47 6.58 23.00
CA GLU A 5 27.80 5.39 23.81
C GLU A 5 26.56 4.49 24.05
N GLU A 6 25.38 5.09 24.14
CA GLU A 6 24.12 4.37 24.27
C GLU A 6 23.69 3.71 22.96
N ILE A 7 23.94 4.37 21.84
CA ILE A 7 23.71 3.79 20.49
C ILE A 7 24.64 2.57 20.30
N GLN A 8 25.92 2.72 20.64
CA GLN A 8 26.89 1.62 20.57
C GLN A 8 26.44 0.45 21.47
N TYR A 9 26.03 0.76 22.73
CA TYR A 9 25.53 -0.24 23.66
C TYR A 9 24.30 -0.99 23.11
N ILE A 10 23.35 -0.28 22.45
CA ILE A 10 22.16 -0.88 21.83
C ILE A 10 22.58 -1.86 20.73
N LEU A 11 23.50 -1.46 19.83
CA LEU A 11 23.94 -2.29 18.72
C LEU A 11 24.66 -3.57 19.21
N GLU A 12 25.54 -3.45 20.18
CA GLU A 12 26.29 -4.58 20.74
C GLU A 12 25.38 -5.60 21.46
N ASN A 13 24.22 -5.14 21.95
CA ASN A 13 23.30 -5.95 22.76
C ASN A 13 21.99 -6.31 22.05
N GLU A 14 21.82 -6.04 20.76
CA GLU A 14 20.56 -6.26 20.03
C GLU A 14 20.09 -7.73 20.05
N GLY A 15 20.99 -8.69 20.15
CA GLY A 15 20.67 -10.12 20.25
C GLY A 15 20.49 -10.66 21.67
N VAL A 16 20.79 -9.87 22.67
CA VAL A 16 20.83 -10.31 24.08
C VAL A 16 19.42 -10.31 24.67
N GLU A 17 19.17 -11.26 25.58
CA GLU A 17 17.91 -11.30 26.34
C GLU A 17 17.86 -10.12 27.32
N THR A 18 16.75 -9.35 27.27
CA THR A 18 16.62 -8.09 28.02
C THR A 18 16.61 -8.26 29.54
N SER A 19 16.13 -9.40 30.04
CA SER A 19 16.25 -9.77 31.45
C SER A 19 17.69 -9.82 31.97
N ARG A 20 18.62 -10.31 31.14
CA ARG A 20 20.05 -10.34 31.46
C ARG A 20 20.66 -8.94 31.44
N LEU A 21 20.21 -8.09 30.53
CA LEU A 21 20.68 -6.70 30.46
C LEU A 21 20.27 -5.91 31.69
N LEU A 22 19.05 -6.09 32.21
CA LEU A 22 18.59 -5.36 33.40
C LEU A 22 19.32 -5.76 34.69
N LEU A 23 19.86 -6.98 34.76
CA LEU A 23 20.55 -7.52 35.96
C LEU A 23 22.08 -7.48 35.85
N GLY A 24 22.61 -7.09 34.70
CA GLY A 24 24.04 -7.09 34.39
C GLY A 24 24.82 -5.90 34.96
N ARG A 25 26.14 -5.92 34.76
CA ARG A 25 27.01 -4.74 34.98
C ARG A 25 27.07 -3.94 33.70
N HIS A 26 26.94 -2.62 33.79
CA HIS A 26 26.89 -1.72 32.63
C HIS A 26 27.98 -0.65 32.73
N PRO A 27 28.44 -0.11 31.60
CA PRO A 27 29.32 1.05 31.58
C PRO A 27 28.69 2.25 32.30
N ALA A 28 29.51 3.06 32.94
CA ALA A 28 29.04 4.25 33.61
C ALA A 28 28.47 5.26 32.62
N GLY A 29 27.37 5.95 32.99
CA GLY A 29 26.75 7.01 32.19
C GLY A 29 25.73 6.57 31.15
N ILE A 30 25.44 5.26 31.03
CA ILE A 30 24.42 4.73 30.14
C ILE A 30 23.05 4.69 30.84
N ASN A 31 22.01 5.16 30.15
CA ASN A 31 20.62 4.99 30.59
C ASN A 31 20.12 3.59 30.19
N VAL A 32 20.45 2.58 31.02
CA VAL A 32 20.14 1.19 30.77
C VAL A 32 18.64 0.93 30.53
N PRO A 33 17.69 1.49 31.32
CA PRO A 33 16.28 1.31 31.07
C PRO A 33 15.84 1.78 29.67
N LEU A 34 16.33 2.91 29.21
CA LEU A 34 16.04 3.43 27.85
C LEU A 34 16.67 2.54 26.77
N CYS A 35 17.93 2.15 26.93
CA CYS A 35 18.61 1.26 25.99
C CYS A 35 17.89 -0.09 25.86
N VAL A 36 17.45 -0.68 26.96
CA VAL A 36 16.70 -1.95 26.95
C VAL A 36 15.37 -1.80 26.22
N LYS A 37 14.62 -0.72 26.48
CA LYS A 37 13.39 -0.41 25.70
C LYS A 37 13.69 -0.30 24.21
N CYS A 38 14.76 0.39 23.82
CA CYS A 38 15.16 0.51 22.41
C CYS A 38 15.57 -0.85 21.81
N ILE A 39 16.30 -1.70 22.51
CA ILE A 39 16.67 -3.05 22.07
C ILE A 39 15.42 -3.90 21.82
N GLU A 40 14.45 -3.90 22.74
CA GLU A 40 13.19 -4.63 22.58
C GLU A 40 12.37 -4.11 21.39
N ALA A 41 12.30 -2.79 21.25
CA ALA A 41 11.62 -2.15 20.16
C ALA A 41 12.25 -2.52 18.81
N ARG A 42 13.57 -2.45 18.70
CA ARG A 42 14.32 -2.77 17.48
C ARG A 42 14.09 -4.20 17.00
N LYS A 43 14.00 -5.19 17.90
CA LYS A 43 13.63 -6.58 17.56
C LYS A 43 12.30 -6.65 16.81
N LYS A 44 11.31 -5.86 17.20
CA LYS A 44 10.01 -5.77 16.54
C LYS A 44 10.08 -4.94 15.26
N MET A 45 10.82 -3.83 15.28
CA MET A 45 10.96 -2.91 14.14
C MET A 45 11.69 -3.57 12.96
N LYS A 46 12.59 -4.52 13.18
CA LYS A 46 13.25 -5.29 12.13
C LYS A 46 12.27 -5.91 11.13
N ILE A 47 11.11 -6.36 11.60
CA ILE A 47 10.06 -6.97 10.77
C ILE A 47 9.01 -5.92 10.40
N LYS A 48 8.62 -5.07 11.34
CA LYS A 48 7.51 -4.15 11.20
C LYS A 48 7.83 -2.92 10.35
N ALA A 49 9.02 -2.34 10.54
CA ALA A 49 9.50 -1.17 9.82
C ALA A 49 11.02 -1.27 9.60
N PRO A 50 11.46 -2.09 8.60
CA PRO A 50 12.89 -2.33 8.32
C PRO A 50 13.68 -1.04 8.08
N LEU A 51 13.09 -0.04 7.42
CA LEU A 51 13.72 1.26 7.22
C LEU A 51 14.05 1.94 8.55
N TRP A 52 13.11 1.98 9.49
CA TRP A 52 13.36 2.57 10.81
C TRP A 52 14.37 1.76 11.60
N HIS A 53 14.36 0.43 11.48
CA HIS A 53 15.35 -0.43 12.11
C HIS A 53 16.78 -0.14 11.62
N SER A 54 16.98 0.30 10.37
CA SER A 54 18.31 0.63 9.83
C SER A 54 18.94 1.86 10.49
N PHE A 55 18.18 2.66 11.23
CA PHE A 55 18.67 3.82 11.99
C PHE A 55 18.81 3.48 13.49
N PRO A 56 20.01 3.19 13.99
CA PRO A 56 20.21 2.78 15.38
C PRO A 56 20.01 3.92 16.40
N SER A 57 20.02 5.17 15.92
CA SER A 57 19.84 6.37 16.76
C SER A 57 18.39 6.64 17.13
N LEU A 58 17.41 5.93 16.56
CA LEU A 58 16.00 6.15 16.87
C LEU A 58 15.62 5.73 18.28
N VAL A 59 14.77 6.53 18.92
CA VAL A 59 14.31 6.34 20.31
C VAL A 59 12.90 5.78 20.32
N TYR A 60 12.67 4.80 21.20
CA TYR A 60 11.39 4.13 21.38
C TYR A 60 11.00 4.15 22.87
N PRO A 61 10.29 5.18 23.35
CA PRO A 61 10.01 5.33 24.77
C PRO A 61 9.04 4.30 25.32
N PHE A 62 8.10 3.81 24.48
CA PHE A 62 7.05 2.89 24.90
C PHE A 62 6.96 1.65 23.98
N SER A 63 7.01 0.45 24.56
CA SER A 63 6.82 -0.81 23.83
C SER A 63 5.43 -0.93 23.21
N VAL A 64 4.40 -0.39 23.88
CA VAL A 64 3.01 -0.38 23.41
C VAL A 64 2.86 0.43 22.12
N SER A 65 3.51 1.58 22.01
CA SER A 65 3.49 2.40 20.80
C SER A 65 4.12 1.66 19.62
N VAL A 66 5.17 0.88 19.86
CA VAL A 66 5.79 0.02 18.83
C VAL A 66 4.83 -1.07 18.37
N GLU A 67 4.05 -1.66 19.26
CA GLU A 67 3.08 -2.70 18.92
C GLU A 67 1.89 -2.16 18.14
N GLN A 68 1.37 -1.00 18.54
CA GLN A 68 0.16 -0.39 17.98
C GLN A 68 0.42 0.43 16.71
N GLY A 69 1.62 0.99 16.54
CA GLY A 69 1.98 1.77 15.36
C GLY A 69 1.81 0.97 14.05
N SER A 70 1.72 1.64 12.94
CA SER A 70 1.65 1.04 11.60
C SER A 70 2.91 0.27 11.24
N SER A 71 2.77 -0.72 10.35
CA SER A 71 3.93 -1.33 9.69
C SER A 71 4.39 -0.45 8.52
N GLN A 72 5.63 -0.59 8.09
CA GLN A 72 6.13 0.08 6.88
C GLN A 72 5.25 -0.22 5.66
N ALA A 73 4.81 -1.46 5.50
CA ALA A 73 3.93 -1.86 4.40
C ALA A 73 2.60 -1.09 4.40
N THR A 74 1.94 -1.00 5.56
CA THR A 74 0.66 -0.29 5.66
C THR A 74 0.82 1.22 5.58
N ALA A 75 1.95 1.77 6.02
CA ALA A 75 2.25 3.20 5.90
C ALA A 75 2.56 3.60 4.45
N LEU A 76 3.34 2.80 3.72
CA LEU A 76 3.56 2.97 2.27
C LEU A 76 2.24 2.88 1.48
N PHE A 77 1.38 1.94 1.83
CA PHE A 77 0.06 1.84 1.19
C PHE A 77 -0.78 3.11 1.41
N LYS A 78 -0.79 3.68 2.63
CA LYS A 78 -1.49 4.95 2.90
C LYS A 78 -0.89 6.11 2.09
N GLN A 79 0.42 6.20 2.00
CA GLN A 79 1.11 7.17 1.16
C GLN A 79 0.62 7.08 -0.30
N GLN A 80 0.62 5.88 -0.89
CA GLN A 80 0.13 5.66 -2.24
C GLN A 80 -1.35 6.01 -2.38
N LEU A 81 -2.17 5.58 -1.44
CA LEU A 81 -3.61 5.84 -1.42
C LEU A 81 -3.92 7.34 -1.45
N ILE A 82 -3.19 8.12 -0.65
CA ILE A 82 -3.32 9.58 -0.59
C ILE A 82 -2.94 10.21 -1.93
N LEU A 83 -1.85 9.77 -2.55
CA LEU A 83 -1.46 10.23 -3.88
C LEU A 83 -2.55 9.96 -4.92
N GLU A 84 -3.08 8.75 -4.98
CA GLU A 84 -4.13 8.36 -5.93
C GLU A 84 -5.40 9.20 -5.79
N HIS A 85 -5.76 9.59 -4.57
CA HIS A 85 -6.99 10.34 -4.31
C HIS A 85 -6.85 11.86 -4.44
N LEU A 86 -5.68 12.40 -4.11
CA LEU A 86 -5.44 13.85 -4.22
C LEU A 86 -4.93 14.28 -5.60
N HIS A 87 -4.43 13.32 -6.41
CA HIS A 87 -4.10 13.51 -7.82
C HIS A 87 -4.88 12.50 -8.67
N PRO A 88 -6.20 12.63 -8.81
CA PRO A 88 -6.97 11.71 -9.63
C PRO A 88 -6.54 11.88 -11.10
N SER A 89 -5.83 10.90 -11.61
CA SER A 89 -5.71 10.71 -13.05
C SER A 89 -7.11 10.36 -13.58
N THR A 90 -7.63 11.18 -14.48
CA THR A 90 -8.93 10.99 -15.12
C THR A 90 -9.05 9.60 -15.74
N SER A 91 -10.22 9.01 -15.62
CA SER A 91 -10.66 7.66 -16.03
C SER A 91 -9.83 6.98 -17.12
N SER A 92 -9.21 5.85 -16.79
CA SER A 92 -8.39 5.02 -17.68
C SER A 92 -9.12 3.73 -18.08
N THR A 93 -9.04 3.39 -19.37
CA THR A 93 -9.40 2.05 -19.86
C THR A 93 -8.13 1.20 -19.92
N SER A 94 -8.16 0.00 -19.32
CA SER A 94 -7.00 -0.90 -19.24
C SER A 94 -7.16 -2.10 -20.19
N THR A 95 -6.14 -2.40 -20.99
CA THR A 95 -6.10 -3.59 -21.85
C THR A 95 -4.79 -4.38 -21.67
N ASN A 96 -4.89 -5.72 -21.64
CA ASN A 96 -3.78 -6.64 -21.34
C ASN A 96 -3.00 -7.17 -22.54
N ARG A 97 -3.21 -6.66 -23.74
CA ARG A 97 -2.49 -7.09 -24.95
C ARG A 97 -1.94 -5.91 -25.72
N GLY A 98 -0.83 -6.12 -26.44
CA GLY A 98 -0.23 -5.14 -27.31
C GLY A 98 -1.28 -4.56 -28.28
N ALA A 99 -1.37 -3.24 -28.32
CA ALA A 99 -2.25 -2.53 -29.23
C ALA A 99 -1.45 -2.11 -30.48
N PHE A 100 -1.99 -2.38 -31.64
CA PHE A 100 -1.57 -1.81 -32.90
C PHE A 100 -2.62 -0.77 -33.29
N VAL A 101 -2.21 0.47 -33.48
CA VAL A 101 -3.12 1.57 -33.81
C VAL A 101 -2.57 2.26 -35.04
N ASP A 102 -3.36 2.27 -36.10
CA ASP A 102 -3.06 2.88 -37.41
C ASP A 102 -4.16 3.91 -37.73
N GLU A 103 -3.79 5.15 -38.06
CA GLU A 103 -4.63 6.29 -38.45
C GLU A 103 -5.87 6.54 -37.55
N THR A 104 -5.76 6.74 -36.25
CA THR A 104 -6.91 7.02 -35.35
C THR A 104 -6.70 8.20 -34.43
N ASP A 105 -7.79 8.95 -34.18
CA ASP A 105 -7.88 9.99 -33.17
C ASP A 105 -8.29 9.35 -31.82
N ILE A 106 -7.39 9.32 -30.84
CA ILE A 106 -7.67 8.81 -29.50
C ILE A 106 -7.98 9.96 -28.55
N SER A 107 -9.22 10.03 -28.07
CA SER A 107 -9.70 11.08 -27.16
C SER A 107 -9.97 10.62 -25.72
N GLY A 108 -9.57 9.40 -25.33
CA GLY A 108 -9.71 8.81 -23.99
C GLY A 108 -8.41 8.21 -23.46
N SER A 109 -8.27 8.01 -22.14
CA SER A 109 -7.06 7.43 -21.55
C SER A 109 -6.89 5.96 -21.88
N THR A 110 -5.73 5.56 -22.44
CA THR A 110 -5.44 4.19 -22.84
C THR A 110 -4.29 3.62 -22.00
N SER A 111 -4.46 2.42 -21.45
CA SER A 111 -3.39 1.70 -20.75
C SER A 111 -3.15 0.32 -21.38
N THR A 112 -1.91 0.03 -21.76
CA THR A 112 -1.52 -1.26 -22.34
C THR A 112 -0.37 -1.90 -21.58
N ASN A 113 -0.46 -3.21 -21.32
CA ASN A 113 0.55 -3.97 -20.55
C ASN A 113 1.59 -4.70 -21.43
N ARG A 114 1.57 -4.54 -22.74
CA ARG A 114 2.61 -5.02 -23.67
C ARG A 114 2.81 -3.99 -24.79
N GLY A 115 3.96 -4.05 -25.44
CA GLY A 115 4.39 -3.10 -26.45
C GLY A 115 3.26 -2.57 -27.34
N ALA A 116 3.15 -1.25 -27.43
CA ALA A 116 2.24 -0.57 -28.35
C ALA A 116 3.03 -0.07 -29.57
N PHE A 117 2.48 -0.27 -30.74
CA PHE A 117 2.94 0.32 -32.00
C PHE A 117 1.88 1.32 -32.46
N VAL A 118 2.28 2.56 -32.69
CA VAL A 118 1.38 3.64 -33.08
C VAL A 118 1.97 4.36 -34.28
N ASP A 119 1.23 4.41 -35.37
CA ASP A 119 1.61 5.05 -36.64
C ASP A 119 0.52 6.06 -37.03
N GLY A 120 0.89 7.30 -37.35
CA GLY A 120 0.02 8.36 -37.83
C GLY A 120 -1.10 8.84 -36.89
N THR A 121 -0.93 8.81 -35.56
CA THR A 121 -2.03 9.00 -34.60
C THR A 121 -2.02 10.35 -33.91
N LYS A 122 -3.20 10.96 -33.72
CA LYS A 122 -3.43 12.08 -32.82
C LYS A 122 -3.97 11.59 -31.48
N ILE A 123 -3.23 11.80 -30.41
CA ILE A 123 -3.63 11.43 -29.04
C ILE A 123 -3.94 12.70 -28.25
N SER A 124 -5.19 12.91 -27.89
CA SER A 124 -5.64 14.08 -27.11
C SER A 124 -5.80 13.80 -25.60
N SER A 125 -5.39 12.62 -25.11
CA SER A 125 -5.48 12.25 -23.71
C SER A 125 -4.34 11.33 -23.24
N SER A 126 -4.37 10.86 -21.98
CA SER A 126 -3.26 10.15 -21.35
C SER A 126 -3.11 8.70 -21.81
N THR A 127 -1.90 8.31 -22.24
CA THR A 127 -1.56 6.93 -22.62
C THR A 127 -0.51 6.36 -21.66
N SER A 128 -0.73 5.14 -21.15
CA SER A 128 0.22 4.41 -20.31
C SER A 128 0.55 3.04 -20.92
N THR A 129 1.83 2.74 -21.12
CA THR A 129 2.29 1.44 -21.62
C THR A 129 3.32 0.81 -20.69
N ASN A 130 3.15 -0.49 -20.40
CA ASN A 130 4.05 -1.26 -19.53
C ASN A 130 5.05 -2.14 -20.31
N GLY A 131 5.10 -2.06 -21.60
CA GLY A 131 6.07 -2.66 -22.51
C GLY A 131 6.73 -1.61 -23.38
N GLY A 132 7.60 -1.98 -24.29
CA GLY A 132 8.19 -1.04 -25.25
C GLY A 132 7.09 -0.38 -26.11
N ALA A 133 7.14 0.93 -26.28
CA ALA A 133 6.30 1.66 -27.23
C ALA A 133 7.13 2.14 -28.40
N PHE A 134 6.61 1.98 -29.62
CA PHE A 134 7.14 2.55 -30.85
C PHE A 134 6.11 3.53 -31.39
N VAL A 135 6.50 4.75 -31.64
CA VAL A 135 5.61 5.82 -32.07
C VAL A 135 6.26 6.54 -33.24
N ASP A 136 5.58 6.58 -34.36
CA ASP A 136 5.99 7.22 -35.60
C ASP A 136 4.96 8.27 -36.04
N GLU A 137 5.36 9.47 -36.39
CA GLU A 137 4.52 10.62 -36.85
C GLU A 137 3.32 10.96 -35.93
N THR A 138 3.52 11.21 -34.62
CA THR A 138 2.41 11.40 -33.66
C THR A 138 2.32 12.80 -33.10
N ASN A 139 1.10 13.34 -33.04
CA ASN A 139 0.76 14.53 -32.25
C ASN A 139 0.09 14.15 -30.93
N ILE A 140 0.77 14.36 -29.81
CA ILE A 140 0.26 14.04 -28.48
C ILE A 140 -0.07 15.33 -27.73
N SER A 141 -1.35 15.55 -27.40
CA SER A 141 -1.78 16.68 -26.55
C SER A 141 -2.11 16.29 -25.11
N GLY A 142 -1.96 15.01 -24.75
CA GLY A 142 -2.14 14.47 -23.40
C GLY A 142 -0.84 13.98 -22.76
N SER A 143 -0.94 13.25 -21.64
CA SER A 143 0.22 12.71 -20.92
C SER A 143 0.53 11.27 -21.34
N THR A 144 1.77 10.98 -21.68
CA THR A 144 2.22 9.63 -22.05
C THR A 144 3.17 9.08 -20.97
N SER A 145 2.91 7.85 -20.51
CA SER A 145 3.77 7.13 -19.56
C SER A 145 4.17 5.77 -20.10
N THR A 146 5.46 5.48 -20.20
CA THR A 146 5.97 4.18 -20.65
C THR A 146 6.90 3.56 -19.61
N ASN A 147 6.71 2.27 -19.30
CA ASN A 147 7.52 1.52 -18.35
C ASN A 147 8.51 0.56 -19.03
N GLY A 148 8.61 0.59 -20.35
CA GLY A 148 9.59 -0.09 -21.18
C GLY A 148 10.39 0.92 -21.98
N GLY A 149 11.28 0.48 -22.85
CA GLY A 149 11.95 1.37 -23.80
C GLY A 149 10.92 2.01 -24.74
N ALA A 150 10.97 3.33 -24.91
CA ALA A 150 10.19 4.04 -25.91
C ALA A 150 11.09 4.51 -27.06
N PHE A 151 10.64 4.31 -28.28
CA PHE A 151 11.24 4.88 -29.50
C PHE A 151 10.22 5.83 -30.12
N VAL A 152 10.61 7.06 -30.33
CA VAL A 152 9.71 8.10 -30.82
C VAL A 152 10.41 8.84 -31.95
N ASP A 153 9.79 8.86 -33.11
CA ASP A 153 10.27 9.53 -34.31
C ASP A 153 9.25 10.59 -34.79
N GLU A 154 9.69 11.79 -35.14
CA GLU A 154 8.90 12.94 -35.59
C GLU A 154 7.63 13.28 -34.77
N THR A 155 7.78 13.56 -33.46
CA THR A 155 6.63 13.77 -32.56
C THR A 155 6.50 15.20 -32.04
N ASN A 156 5.28 15.73 -32.05
CA ASN A 156 4.90 16.97 -31.35
C ASN A 156 4.14 16.62 -30.06
N ILE A 157 4.73 16.87 -28.91
CA ILE A 157 4.13 16.59 -27.61
C ILE A 157 3.78 17.90 -26.90
N SER A 158 2.49 18.15 -26.69
CA SER A 158 2.01 19.29 -25.90
C SER A 158 1.58 18.92 -24.47
N GLY A 159 1.67 17.65 -24.09
CA GLY A 159 1.41 17.10 -22.77
C GLY A 159 2.66 16.55 -22.06
N SER A 160 2.52 15.96 -20.87
CA SER A 160 3.65 15.44 -20.09
C SER A 160 4.03 14.01 -20.49
N THR A 161 5.32 13.75 -20.72
CA THR A 161 5.83 12.42 -21.04
C THR A 161 6.67 11.88 -19.88
N SER A 162 6.41 10.65 -19.46
CA SER A 162 7.19 9.93 -18.44
C SER A 162 7.62 8.56 -18.94
N THR A 163 8.93 8.28 -18.90
CA THR A 163 9.48 6.98 -19.32
C THR A 163 10.37 6.39 -18.22
N ASN A 164 10.24 5.09 -17.99
CA ASN A 164 10.96 4.39 -16.91
C ASN A 164 12.14 3.54 -17.36
N ARG A 165 12.43 3.44 -18.64
CA ARG A 165 13.62 2.78 -19.24
C ARG A 165 14.00 3.51 -20.51
N GLY A 166 15.23 3.30 -20.98
CA GLY A 166 15.84 3.97 -22.10
C GLY A 166 14.85 4.51 -23.15
N THR A 167 14.89 5.82 -23.37
CA THR A 167 14.05 6.50 -24.36
C THR A 167 14.95 7.02 -25.45
N PHE A 168 14.62 6.72 -26.70
CA PHE A 168 15.23 7.31 -27.88
C PHE A 168 14.20 8.24 -28.53
N VAL A 169 14.56 9.48 -28.73
CA VAL A 169 13.69 10.51 -29.33
C VAL A 169 14.46 11.22 -30.42
N ASP A 170 13.92 11.22 -31.63
CA ASP A 170 14.46 11.89 -32.79
C ASP A 170 13.46 12.96 -33.29
N GLU A 171 13.92 14.16 -33.61
CA GLU A 171 13.16 15.33 -34.13
C GLU A 171 11.85 15.67 -33.37
N THR A 172 11.92 15.95 -32.05
CA THR A 172 10.73 16.18 -31.20
C THR A 172 10.57 17.62 -30.74
N ASN A 173 9.34 18.16 -30.83
CA ASN A 173 8.92 19.40 -30.19
C ASN A 173 8.09 19.10 -28.94
N ILE A 174 8.62 19.40 -27.76
CA ILE A 174 7.94 19.17 -26.49
C ILE A 174 7.59 20.53 -25.86
N SER A 175 6.31 20.83 -25.73
CA SER A 175 5.83 22.08 -25.12
C SER A 175 5.45 21.95 -23.63
N SER A 176 5.66 20.79 -23.01
CA SER A 176 5.39 20.54 -21.59
C SER A 176 6.39 19.58 -20.92
N SER A 177 6.12 19.06 -19.72
CA SER A 177 7.09 18.38 -18.88
C SER A 177 7.44 16.96 -19.31
N THR A 178 8.74 16.64 -19.41
CA THR A 178 9.25 15.28 -19.68
C THR A 178 10.00 14.74 -18.47
N SER A 179 9.72 13.50 -18.07
CA SER A 179 10.43 12.81 -16.99
C SER A 179 10.93 11.43 -17.46
N THR A 180 12.22 11.16 -17.30
CA THR A 180 12.83 9.87 -17.63
C THR A 180 13.59 9.29 -16.44
N ASN A 181 13.43 8.00 -16.18
CA ASN A 181 13.99 7.34 -14.99
C ASN A 181 15.21 6.44 -15.28
N ARG A 182 15.64 6.30 -16.52
CA ARG A 182 16.91 5.69 -16.93
C ARG A 182 17.29 6.25 -18.30
N ASP A 183 18.53 6.05 -18.68
CA ASP A 183 19.21 6.57 -19.87
C ASP A 183 18.29 7.06 -20.98
N ALA A 184 18.26 8.38 -21.20
CA ALA A 184 17.53 9.01 -22.30
C ALA A 184 18.52 9.50 -23.33
N PHE A 185 18.25 9.22 -24.61
CA PHE A 185 18.96 9.77 -25.76
C PHE A 185 17.98 10.66 -26.55
N VAL A 186 18.34 11.91 -26.75
CA VAL A 186 17.48 12.89 -27.41
C VAL A 186 18.29 13.63 -28.47
N ASP A 187 17.86 13.58 -29.72
CA ASP A 187 18.47 14.26 -30.85
C ASP A 187 17.51 15.30 -31.45
N GLU A 188 18.01 16.50 -31.73
CA GLU A 188 17.29 17.66 -32.34
C GLU A 188 15.95 18.07 -31.68
N THR A 189 15.92 18.31 -30.37
CA THR A 189 14.68 18.59 -29.62
C THR A 189 14.51 20.04 -29.19
N ASN A 190 13.31 20.59 -29.39
CA ASN A 190 12.87 21.86 -28.80
C ASN A 190 11.97 21.61 -27.59
N ILE A 191 12.43 21.91 -26.38
CA ILE A 191 11.68 21.72 -25.14
C ILE A 191 11.31 23.07 -24.53
N SER A 192 10.02 23.38 -24.48
CA SER A 192 9.50 24.59 -23.83
C SER A 192 8.92 24.34 -22.43
N GLY A 193 8.92 23.08 -21.93
CA GLY A 193 8.49 22.67 -20.60
C GLY A 193 9.62 22.16 -19.72
N SER A 194 9.32 21.60 -18.52
CA SER A 194 10.30 21.10 -17.57
C SER A 194 10.74 19.67 -17.86
N THR A 195 12.04 19.41 -17.87
CA THR A 195 12.59 18.07 -18.07
C THR A 195 13.24 17.55 -16.77
N SER A 196 12.92 16.33 -16.37
CA SER A 196 13.54 15.65 -15.24
C SER A 196 14.08 14.28 -15.65
N THR A 197 15.35 14.01 -15.39
CA THR A 197 15.99 12.71 -15.68
C THR A 197 16.64 12.14 -14.41
N ASN A 198 16.43 10.84 -14.17
CA ASN A 198 16.93 10.12 -13.00
C ASN A 198 17.96 9.02 -13.35
N GLY A 199 18.61 9.12 -14.47
CA GLY A 199 19.69 8.27 -14.97
C GLY A 199 20.62 9.06 -15.86
N GLY A 200 21.51 8.42 -16.60
CA GLY A 200 22.31 9.08 -17.61
C GLY A 200 21.41 9.69 -18.71
N ALA A 201 21.55 10.97 -19.01
CA ALA A 201 20.88 11.59 -20.13
C ALA A 201 21.93 12.09 -21.14
N PHE A 202 21.75 11.76 -22.41
CA PHE A 202 22.53 12.31 -23.51
C PHE A 202 21.59 13.15 -24.39
N VAL A 203 21.92 14.43 -24.54
CA VAL A 203 21.08 15.38 -25.29
C VAL A 203 21.98 16.10 -26.30
N ASP A 204 21.66 15.95 -27.57
CA ASP A 204 22.34 16.64 -28.67
C ASP A 204 21.41 17.68 -29.32
N ARG A 205 21.89 18.89 -29.56
CA ARG A 205 21.19 20.04 -30.19
C ARG A 205 19.80 20.38 -29.62
N THR A 206 19.72 20.73 -28.34
CA THR A 206 18.45 21.03 -27.67
C THR A 206 18.28 22.51 -27.33
N ASN A 207 17.12 23.09 -27.66
CA ASN A 207 16.69 24.39 -27.17
C ASN A 207 15.71 24.20 -25.98
N ILE A 208 16.13 24.52 -24.78
CA ILE A 208 15.32 24.39 -23.57
C ILE A 208 14.95 25.77 -23.04
N SER A 209 13.67 26.11 -23.05
CA SER A 209 13.16 27.39 -22.54
C SER A 209 12.60 27.32 -21.10
N SER A 210 12.72 26.20 -20.41
CA SER A 210 12.26 26.00 -19.03
C SER A 210 13.14 25.07 -18.18
N SER A 211 12.74 24.74 -16.94
CA SER A 211 13.57 24.09 -15.93
C SER A 211 13.97 22.64 -16.24
N THR A 212 15.25 22.33 -16.12
CA THR A 212 15.76 20.95 -16.23
C THR A 212 16.31 20.47 -14.89
N SER A 213 15.95 19.24 -14.47
CA SER A 213 16.48 18.59 -13.27
C SER A 213 17.05 17.22 -13.64
N THR A 214 18.31 16.93 -13.30
CA THR A 214 18.96 15.64 -13.53
C THR A 214 19.52 15.06 -12.25
N ASN A 215 19.30 13.76 -12.01
CA ASN A 215 19.74 13.04 -10.81
C ASN A 215 20.70 11.89 -11.16
N GLY A 216 21.53 12.06 -12.16
CA GLY A 216 22.57 11.15 -12.65
C GLY A 216 23.55 11.89 -13.54
N GLY A 217 24.47 11.21 -14.18
CA GLY A 217 25.37 11.84 -15.15
C GLY A 217 24.57 12.36 -16.36
N ALA A 218 24.62 13.66 -16.64
CA ALA A 218 24.03 14.25 -17.83
C ALA A 218 25.15 14.82 -18.71
N PHE A 219 25.10 14.51 -20.02
CA PHE A 219 25.94 15.09 -21.04
C PHE A 219 25.04 15.89 -22.01
N VAL A 220 25.32 17.17 -22.15
CA VAL A 220 24.52 18.06 -22.99
C VAL A 220 25.45 18.79 -23.93
N ASP A 221 25.28 18.61 -25.24
CA ASP A 221 26.06 19.26 -26.28
C ASP A 221 25.18 20.25 -27.09
N GLU A 222 25.69 21.45 -27.33
CA GLU A 222 25.03 22.57 -28.06
C GLU A 222 23.62 22.96 -27.54
N THR A 223 23.47 23.28 -26.25
CA THR A 223 22.15 23.61 -25.66
C THR A 223 22.00 25.11 -25.37
N ASN A 224 20.90 25.70 -25.82
CA ASN A 224 20.45 27.04 -25.41
C ASN A 224 19.40 26.89 -24.28
N ILE A 225 19.79 27.18 -23.03
CA ILE A 225 18.89 27.09 -21.85
C ILE A 225 18.55 28.52 -21.39
N SER A 226 17.27 28.89 -21.43
CA SER A 226 16.77 30.18 -20.99
C SER A 226 16.14 30.17 -19.57
N SER A 227 16.21 29.09 -18.82
CA SER A 227 15.70 28.96 -17.44
C SER A 227 16.47 27.95 -16.57
N SER A 228 16.11 27.81 -15.29
CA SER A 228 16.92 27.22 -14.23
C SER A 228 17.13 25.68 -14.36
N THR A 229 18.38 25.26 -14.17
CA THR A 229 18.78 23.84 -14.15
C THR A 229 19.23 23.42 -12.75
N SER A 230 18.75 22.28 -12.24
CA SER A 230 19.19 21.67 -10.98
C SER A 230 19.73 20.26 -11.23
N THR A 231 20.94 19.97 -10.73
CA THR A 231 21.58 18.65 -10.90
C THR A 231 22.07 18.11 -9.57
N ASN A 232 21.81 16.82 -9.30
CA ASN A 232 22.17 16.13 -8.07
C ASN A 232 23.06 14.89 -8.36
N GLY A 233 24.16 15.08 -9.03
CA GLY A 233 25.16 14.08 -9.42
C GLY A 233 26.02 14.67 -10.53
N GLY A 234 27.26 14.25 -10.72
CA GLY A 234 28.26 14.89 -11.58
C GLY A 234 27.73 15.35 -12.96
N ALA A 235 27.23 16.56 -13.01
CA ALA A 235 26.85 17.22 -14.25
C ALA A 235 27.45 18.62 -14.28
N PHE A 236 27.92 19.04 -15.45
CA PHE A 236 28.51 20.36 -15.70
C PHE A 236 27.46 21.22 -16.39
N VAL A 237 26.94 22.25 -15.70
CA VAL A 237 26.07 23.27 -16.30
C VAL A 237 26.37 24.65 -15.66
N ASP A 238 26.61 25.65 -16.46
CA ASP A 238 26.84 27.04 -16.04
C ASP A 238 25.56 27.89 -16.29
N GLY A 239 24.96 28.49 -15.22
CA GLY A 239 23.82 29.42 -15.38
C GLY A 239 22.91 29.60 -14.15
N LYS A 240 22.58 30.88 -13.83
CA LYS A 240 21.85 31.38 -12.64
C LYS A 240 20.33 31.21 -12.68
N GLN A 241 19.74 30.94 -11.49
CA GLN A 241 18.29 30.66 -11.25
C GLN A 241 17.43 31.91 -11.03
N ASN A 242 16.15 31.82 -11.44
CA ASN A 242 15.04 32.58 -10.86
C ASN A 242 13.79 31.69 -10.77
N LEU A 243 13.25 31.53 -9.55
CA LEU A 243 12.10 30.67 -9.20
C LEU A 243 10.84 31.53 -9.08
N SER A 244 9.86 31.35 -9.97
CA SER A 244 8.48 31.78 -9.69
C SER A 244 7.48 30.88 -10.45
N GLY A 245 6.64 30.14 -9.71
CA GLY A 245 5.51 29.37 -10.23
C GLY A 245 5.47 27.92 -9.82
N ARG A 246 5.49 27.59 -8.49
CA ARG A 246 5.15 26.25 -8.00
C ARG A 246 3.64 26.09 -7.91
N ALA A 247 3.10 25.05 -8.56
CA ALA A 247 1.83 24.47 -8.13
C ALA A 247 1.95 24.15 -6.63
N ARG A 248 0.96 24.56 -5.83
CA ARG A 248 0.92 24.32 -4.39
C ARG A 248 1.03 22.81 -4.13
N GLY A 249 2.09 22.35 -3.48
CA GLY A 249 2.23 20.95 -3.08
C GLY A 249 1.18 20.53 -2.03
N ILE A 250 0.89 19.24 -1.91
CA ILE A 250 -0.08 18.67 -0.97
C ILE A 250 0.28 19.06 0.47
N ILE A 251 -0.70 19.54 1.24
CA ILE A 251 -0.56 19.80 2.67
C ILE A 251 -1.43 18.82 3.45
N THR A 252 -0.83 18.12 4.40
CA THR A 252 -1.52 17.07 5.18
C THR A 252 -1.34 17.27 6.67
N ALA A 253 -2.23 16.66 7.46
CA ALA A 253 -2.07 16.64 8.91
C ALA A 253 -2.42 15.26 9.48
N ASP A 254 -1.59 14.78 10.42
CA ASP A 254 -1.84 13.60 11.26
C ASP A 254 -2.27 14.08 12.65
N LEU A 255 -3.52 13.83 12.99
CA LEU A 255 -4.15 14.29 14.23
C LEU A 255 -3.85 13.40 15.45
N THR A 256 -3.18 12.25 15.23
CA THR A 256 -2.92 11.21 16.24
C THR A 256 -1.55 10.57 16.03
N GLY A 257 -0.54 11.38 15.85
CA GLY A 257 0.78 11.05 15.30
C GLY A 257 1.50 9.82 15.86
N GLY A 258 1.36 9.54 17.17
CA GLY A 258 1.97 8.36 17.78
C GLY A 258 3.49 8.29 17.57
N MET A 259 3.98 7.14 17.11
CA MET A 259 5.41 6.97 16.77
C MET A 259 5.85 7.68 15.49
N GLY A 260 4.93 8.23 14.72
CA GLY A 260 5.23 8.99 13.51
C GLY A 260 5.54 8.15 12.27
N ILE A 261 5.30 6.83 12.26
CA ILE A 261 5.58 5.99 11.08
C ILE A 261 4.69 6.41 9.91
N ASP A 262 3.37 6.55 10.13
CA ASP A 262 2.45 7.02 9.09
C ASP A 262 2.80 8.45 8.64
N SER A 263 3.02 9.36 9.60
CA SER A 263 3.43 10.74 9.34
C SER A 263 4.71 10.83 8.52
N PHE A 264 5.72 9.99 8.80
CA PHE A 264 6.96 9.93 8.03
C PHE A 264 6.70 9.60 6.56
N PHE A 265 5.91 8.55 6.27
CA PHE A 265 5.63 8.17 4.89
C PHE A 265 4.70 9.16 4.20
N ILE A 266 3.70 9.71 4.87
CA ILE A 266 2.81 10.74 4.33
C ILE A 266 3.58 12.03 4.03
N SER A 267 4.52 12.43 4.88
CA SER A 267 5.33 13.65 4.66
C SER A 267 6.17 13.62 3.38
N ARG A 268 6.56 12.43 2.92
CA ARG A 268 7.37 12.28 1.69
C ARG A 268 6.65 12.70 0.41
N ILE A 269 5.33 12.75 0.43
CA ILE A 269 4.48 13.20 -0.68
C ILE A 269 3.87 14.58 -0.42
N ALA A 270 4.07 15.14 0.76
CA ALA A 270 3.51 16.42 1.16
C ALA A 270 4.56 17.53 1.06
N ALA A 271 4.16 18.71 0.62
CA ALA A 271 5.00 19.91 0.75
C ALA A 271 5.14 20.32 2.22
N LYS A 272 4.11 20.03 3.02
CA LYS A 272 4.06 20.32 4.44
C LYS A 272 3.17 19.31 5.15
N HIS A 273 3.61 18.77 6.27
CA HIS A 273 2.87 17.84 7.09
C HIS A 273 2.79 18.33 8.53
N TYR A 274 1.58 18.40 9.10
CA TYR A 274 1.37 18.72 10.50
C TYR A 274 1.21 17.44 11.28
N TYR A 275 1.93 17.31 12.39
CA TYR A 275 1.91 16.15 13.28
C TYR A 275 1.46 16.58 14.68
N PHE A 276 0.42 15.94 15.21
CA PHE A 276 -0.10 16.18 16.54
C PHE A 276 0.00 14.93 17.40
N GLU A 277 0.58 15.07 18.60
CA GLU A 277 0.66 14.01 19.60
C GLU A 277 0.47 14.59 21.00
N ARG A 278 -0.48 14.03 21.76
CA ARG A 278 -0.82 14.51 23.12
C ARG A 278 0.18 14.07 24.19
N ASN A 279 0.82 12.91 24.01
CA ASN A 279 1.82 12.41 24.96
C ASN A 279 3.16 13.10 24.72
N THR A 280 3.61 13.90 25.71
CA THR A 280 4.82 14.72 25.60
C THR A 280 6.07 13.88 25.36
N GLU A 281 6.28 12.78 26.14
CA GLU A 281 7.47 11.93 25.97
C GLU A 281 7.52 11.28 24.60
N LEU A 282 6.37 10.85 24.06
CA LEU A 282 6.28 10.27 22.72
C LEU A 282 6.48 11.32 21.64
N CYS A 283 5.91 12.50 21.80
CA CYS A 283 6.06 13.62 20.87
C CYS A 283 7.53 14.06 20.77
N GLU A 284 8.22 14.25 21.89
CA GLU A 284 9.64 14.61 21.94
C GLU A 284 10.53 13.54 21.29
N ALA A 285 10.27 12.24 21.58
CA ALA A 285 11.00 11.15 20.96
C ALA A 285 10.77 11.09 19.43
N THR A 286 9.53 11.31 18.99
CA THR A 286 9.19 11.30 17.56
C THR A 286 9.78 12.50 16.82
N ALA A 287 9.76 13.69 17.42
CA ALA A 287 10.42 14.87 16.88
C ALA A 287 11.93 14.64 16.70
N TYR A 288 12.58 14.06 17.71
CA TYR A 288 13.98 13.64 17.63
C TYR A 288 14.20 12.63 16.48
N ASN A 289 13.33 11.61 16.37
CA ASN A 289 13.42 10.59 15.34
C ASN A 289 13.28 11.17 13.92
N PHE A 290 12.38 12.14 13.71
CA PHE A 290 12.26 12.84 12.42
C PHE A 290 13.54 13.56 12.05
N GLY A 291 14.21 14.20 13.01
CA GLY A 291 15.53 14.80 12.80
C GLY A 291 16.60 13.77 12.40
N GLN A 292 16.60 12.57 13.04
CA GLN A 292 17.53 11.49 12.68
C GLN A 292 17.24 10.90 11.28
N LEU A 293 15.98 10.97 10.83
CA LEU A 293 15.52 10.54 9.51
C LEU A 293 15.63 11.66 8.46
N SER A 294 16.22 12.81 8.81
CA SER A 294 16.40 13.98 7.92
C SER A 294 15.08 14.49 7.30
N VAL A 295 14.01 14.50 8.10
CA VAL A 295 12.69 15.00 7.65
C VAL A 295 12.55 16.47 8.07
N GLU A 296 12.37 17.36 7.09
CA GLU A 296 12.36 18.81 7.32
C GLU A 296 10.97 19.44 7.17
N ASN A 297 10.02 18.75 6.55
CA ASN A 297 8.70 19.28 6.20
C ASN A 297 7.58 18.88 7.19
N ILE A 298 7.92 18.25 8.33
CA ILE A 298 6.98 17.94 9.39
C ILE A 298 6.99 19.02 10.47
N ILE A 299 5.83 19.59 10.75
CA ILE A 299 5.61 20.51 11.87
C ILE A 299 5.05 19.71 13.04
N VAL A 300 5.88 19.50 14.05
CA VAL A 300 5.53 18.73 15.24
C VAL A 300 4.86 19.64 16.27
N SER A 301 3.71 19.18 16.80
CA SER A 301 2.94 19.86 17.84
C SER A 301 2.57 18.89 18.97
N ASN A 302 3.03 19.17 20.20
CA ASN A 302 2.61 18.41 21.39
C ASN A 302 1.29 18.96 21.90
N ARG A 303 0.19 18.51 21.31
CA ARG A 303 -1.17 18.96 21.67
C ARG A 303 -2.18 17.83 21.51
N ASP A 304 -3.20 17.87 22.37
CA ASP A 304 -4.41 17.09 22.18
C ASP A 304 -5.38 17.87 21.28
N ILE A 305 -5.80 17.25 20.18
CA ILE A 305 -6.70 17.88 19.20
C ILE A 305 -8.10 18.15 19.74
N THR A 306 -8.49 17.51 20.84
CA THR A 306 -9.80 17.68 21.51
C THR A 306 -9.76 18.73 22.62
N ALA A 307 -8.58 19.12 23.07
CA ALA A 307 -8.44 20.11 24.12
C ALA A 307 -8.91 21.51 23.68
N ASP A 308 -9.28 22.33 24.65
CA ASP A 308 -9.62 23.74 24.48
C ASP A 308 -10.66 23.97 23.35
N GLY A 309 -11.69 23.12 23.26
CA GLY A 309 -12.71 23.22 22.24
C GLY A 309 -12.24 22.87 20.82
N CYS A 310 -11.16 22.11 20.70
CA CYS A 310 -10.47 21.74 19.46
C CYS A 310 -9.64 22.89 18.86
N ALA A 311 -9.02 23.71 19.69
CA ALA A 311 -8.19 24.85 19.26
C ALA A 311 -7.11 24.46 18.21
N ALA A 312 -6.58 23.23 18.28
CA ALA A 312 -5.62 22.74 17.30
C ALA A 312 -6.24 22.60 15.90
N LEU A 313 -7.48 22.19 15.77
CA LEU A 313 -8.20 22.14 14.48
C LEU A 313 -8.52 23.55 13.98
N GLU A 314 -8.90 24.46 14.87
CA GLU A 314 -9.15 25.89 14.50
C GLU A 314 -7.91 26.54 13.89
N GLU A 315 -6.71 26.27 14.42
CA GLU A 315 -5.45 26.79 13.89
C GLU A 315 -5.09 26.22 12.50
N LEU A 316 -5.58 25.01 12.17
CA LEU A 316 -5.39 24.42 10.84
C LEU A 316 -6.34 25.02 9.79
N LYS A 317 -7.43 25.69 10.19
CA LYS A 317 -8.31 26.39 9.25
C LYS A 317 -7.52 27.44 8.47
N GLY A 318 -7.74 27.50 7.18
CA GLY A 318 -7.05 28.44 6.29
C GLY A 318 -5.61 28.05 5.93
N GLN A 319 -5.04 26.99 6.52
CA GLN A 319 -3.72 26.47 6.13
C GLN A 319 -3.76 25.70 4.79
N GLY A 320 -4.96 25.44 4.29
CA GLY A 320 -5.17 24.74 3.04
C GLY A 320 -4.81 23.26 3.13
N ILE A 321 -5.24 22.61 4.18
CA ILE A 321 -5.04 21.17 4.38
C ILE A 321 -5.82 20.40 3.33
N ASP A 322 -5.14 19.56 2.56
CA ASP A 322 -5.75 18.73 1.53
C ASP A 322 -6.30 17.42 2.09
N LEU A 323 -5.67 16.88 3.16
CA LEU A 323 -6.11 15.65 3.83
C LEU A 323 -5.77 15.68 5.33
N LEU A 324 -6.73 15.28 6.14
CA LEU A 324 -6.53 14.92 7.55
C LEU A 324 -6.43 13.40 7.68
N TYR A 325 -5.42 12.92 8.39
CA TYR A 325 -5.28 11.54 8.80
C TYR A 325 -5.56 11.41 10.30
N ILE A 326 -6.25 10.36 10.72
CA ILE A 326 -6.55 10.10 12.12
C ILE A 326 -6.59 8.59 12.42
N ASP A 327 -5.84 8.15 13.45
CA ASP A 327 -5.80 6.78 13.98
C ASP A 327 -6.24 6.78 15.45
N PRO A 328 -7.55 6.84 15.74
CA PRO A 328 -8.05 6.96 17.10
C PRO A 328 -7.79 5.69 17.90
N ALA A 329 -7.34 5.84 19.15
CA ALA A 329 -7.03 4.75 20.05
C ALA A 329 -8.29 4.02 20.53
N ARG A 330 -8.24 2.67 20.56
CA ARG A 330 -9.34 1.80 21.03
C ARG A 330 -9.40 1.62 22.53
N ARG A 331 -8.72 2.42 23.31
CA ARG A 331 -8.68 2.26 24.77
C ARG A 331 -9.55 3.33 25.42
N LEU A 332 -10.52 2.87 26.19
CA LEU A 332 -11.25 3.73 27.11
C LEU A 332 -10.31 4.17 28.25
N ALA A 333 -10.65 5.27 28.92
CA ALA A 333 -9.88 5.79 30.06
C ALA A 333 -9.67 4.76 31.19
N ASP A 334 -10.55 3.76 31.30
CA ASP A 334 -10.46 2.65 32.26
C ASP A 334 -9.57 1.48 31.77
N GLY A 335 -8.92 1.61 30.61
CA GLY A 335 -8.04 0.59 30.03
C GLY A 335 -8.75 -0.54 29.27
N LYS A 336 -10.10 -0.54 29.25
CA LYS A 336 -10.86 -1.50 28.45
C LYS A 336 -10.75 -1.21 26.95
N LYS A 337 -10.93 -2.25 26.12
CA LYS A 337 -10.96 -2.09 24.67
C LYS A 337 -12.34 -1.59 24.22
N ALA A 338 -12.37 -0.45 23.57
CA ALA A 338 -13.56 0.03 22.89
C ALA A 338 -13.91 -0.88 21.68
N ILE A 339 -15.20 -1.11 21.47
CA ILE A 339 -15.73 -1.94 20.39
C ILE A 339 -16.31 -1.04 19.29
N LEU A 340 -17.02 0.01 19.69
CA LEU A 340 -17.67 0.95 18.77
C LEU A 340 -16.74 2.12 18.47
N LEU A 341 -16.78 2.64 17.25
CA LEU A 341 -15.94 3.77 16.83
C LEU A 341 -16.20 5.05 17.64
N GLN A 342 -17.43 5.25 18.07
CA GLN A 342 -17.82 6.37 18.93
C GLN A 342 -17.17 6.35 20.33
N ASP A 343 -16.66 5.18 20.74
CA ASP A 343 -15.96 5.00 22.02
C ASP A 343 -14.43 5.10 21.86
N TYR A 344 -13.92 5.38 20.64
CA TYR A 344 -12.50 5.58 20.40
C TYR A 344 -12.08 6.98 20.82
N GLU A 345 -10.83 7.16 21.11
CA GLU A 345 -10.27 8.43 21.56
C GLU A 345 -9.13 8.88 20.63
N PRO A 346 -9.29 10.03 19.94
CA PRO A 346 -10.43 10.94 19.96
C PRO A 346 -11.68 10.36 19.29
N ASN A 347 -12.89 10.84 19.71
CA ASN A 347 -14.15 10.42 19.08
C ASN A 347 -14.30 11.04 17.68
N VAL A 348 -13.98 10.27 16.67
CA VAL A 348 -14.03 10.70 15.26
C VAL A 348 -15.44 11.06 14.83
N VAL A 349 -16.46 10.38 15.37
CA VAL A 349 -17.87 10.62 14.99
C VAL A 349 -18.29 12.04 15.37
N ASP A 350 -17.92 12.51 16.56
CA ASP A 350 -18.24 13.88 17.02
C ASP A 350 -17.35 14.94 16.36
N LEU A 351 -16.17 14.56 15.89
CA LEU A 351 -15.20 15.49 15.30
C LEU A 351 -15.41 15.71 13.79
N GLN A 352 -16.22 14.89 13.10
CA GLN A 352 -16.33 14.91 11.63
C GLN A 352 -16.58 16.31 11.06
N GLU A 353 -17.57 17.03 11.58
CA GLU A 353 -17.94 18.36 11.09
C GLU A 353 -16.78 19.34 11.23
N LYS A 354 -16.13 19.39 12.40
CA LYS A 354 -14.96 20.25 12.63
C LYS A 354 -13.77 19.89 11.74
N MET A 355 -13.54 18.60 11.49
CA MET A 355 -12.50 18.16 10.57
C MET A 355 -12.79 18.56 9.13
N PHE A 356 -14.06 18.50 8.69
CA PHE A 356 -14.48 18.96 7.37
C PHE A 356 -14.41 20.50 7.20
N GLU A 357 -14.44 21.28 8.26
CA GLU A 357 -14.14 22.71 8.19
C GLU A 357 -12.66 22.99 7.86
N VAL A 358 -11.76 22.03 8.17
CA VAL A 358 -10.31 22.13 7.93
C VAL A 358 -9.91 21.57 6.58
N SER A 359 -10.44 20.38 6.21
CA SER A 359 -10.03 19.65 4.99
C SER A 359 -11.22 19.01 4.28
N PRO A 360 -11.24 18.95 2.94
CA PRO A 360 -12.24 18.21 2.20
C PRO A 360 -12.11 16.69 2.34
N HIS A 361 -10.92 16.18 2.66
CA HIS A 361 -10.65 14.74 2.77
C HIS A 361 -10.20 14.36 4.18
N ILE A 362 -10.75 13.26 4.68
CA ILE A 362 -10.37 12.67 5.97
C ILE A 362 -10.10 11.18 5.76
N LEU A 363 -8.92 10.71 6.14
CA LEU A 363 -8.57 9.29 6.16
C LEU A 363 -8.59 8.77 7.60
N VAL A 364 -9.57 7.94 7.92
CA VAL A 364 -9.76 7.36 9.26
C VAL A 364 -9.25 5.93 9.26
N LYS A 365 -8.27 5.64 10.10
CA LYS A 365 -7.81 4.27 10.35
C LYS A 365 -8.63 3.65 11.47
N VAL A 366 -9.14 2.45 11.23
CA VAL A 366 -9.96 1.71 12.18
C VAL A 366 -9.42 0.30 12.36
N SER A 367 -9.63 -0.26 13.53
CA SER A 367 -9.25 -1.63 13.85
C SER A 367 -9.81 -2.65 12.84
N PRO A 368 -9.04 -3.70 12.48
CA PRO A 368 -9.54 -4.79 11.65
C PRO A 368 -10.71 -5.57 12.29
N MET A 369 -10.94 -5.42 13.60
CA MET A 369 -12.06 -6.06 14.31
C MET A 369 -13.38 -5.28 14.17
N ALA A 370 -13.34 -4.03 13.74
CA ALA A 370 -14.54 -3.18 13.64
C ALA A 370 -15.47 -3.64 12.50
N ASP A 371 -16.77 -3.53 12.70
CA ASP A 371 -17.78 -3.85 11.68
C ASP A 371 -17.86 -2.73 10.63
N ILE A 372 -17.65 -3.09 9.35
CA ILE A 372 -17.65 -2.11 8.24
C ILE A 372 -19.03 -1.47 8.10
N SER A 373 -20.11 -2.26 8.11
CA SER A 373 -21.47 -1.76 7.90
C SER A 373 -21.93 -0.81 9.02
N LEU A 374 -21.52 -1.09 10.25
CA LEU A 374 -21.80 -0.22 11.40
C LEU A 374 -21.04 1.11 11.28
N ASN A 375 -19.74 1.03 10.94
CA ASN A 375 -18.93 2.24 10.81
C ASN A 375 -19.37 3.12 9.63
N LEU A 376 -19.84 2.55 8.53
CA LEU A 376 -20.42 3.32 7.42
C LEU A 376 -21.67 4.13 7.84
N LYS A 377 -22.44 3.65 8.82
CA LYS A 377 -23.57 4.42 9.37
C LYS A 377 -23.10 5.60 10.26
N LEU A 378 -21.97 5.43 10.94
CA LEU A 378 -21.38 6.46 11.80
C LEU A 378 -20.56 7.48 11.00
N LEU A 379 -20.05 7.09 9.82
CA LEU A 379 -19.24 7.90 8.92
C LEU A 379 -19.94 8.04 7.56
N PRO A 380 -21.06 8.77 7.46
CA PRO A 380 -21.91 8.81 6.26
C PRO A 380 -21.24 9.44 5.03
N LYS A 381 -20.20 10.24 5.23
CA LYS A 381 -19.42 10.87 4.14
C LYS A 381 -18.27 9.98 3.63
N THR A 382 -18.27 8.68 3.95
CA THR A 382 -17.28 7.72 3.44
C THR A 382 -17.46 7.51 1.93
N SER A 383 -16.44 7.81 1.15
CA SER A 383 -16.38 7.56 -0.30
C SER A 383 -15.79 6.19 -0.64
N ALA A 384 -14.84 5.73 0.17
CA ALA A 384 -14.23 4.41 -0.01
C ALA A 384 -13.81 3.76 1.32
N VAL A 385 -13.85 2.44 1.35
CA VAL A 385 -13.32 1.61 2.46
C VAL A 385 -12.25 0.69 1.90
N TYR A 386 -11.08 0.67 2.54
CA TYR A 386 -9.99 -0.25 2.21
C TYR A 386 -9.79 -1.26 3.32
N VAL A 387 -9.96 -2.54 3.00
CA VAL A 387 -9.62 -3.65 3.88
C VAL A 387 -8.18 -4.04 3.60
N VAL A 388 -7.25 -3.61 4.45
CA VAL A 388 -5.82 -3.78 4.25
C VAL A 388 -5.33 -5.07 4.88
N THR A 389 -4.73 -5.94 4.08
CA THR A 389 -4.15 -7.21 4.53
C THR A 389 -2.68 -7.29 4.21
N VAL A 390 -1.90 -7.87 5.12
CA VAL A 390 -0.49 -8.21 4.93
C VAL A 390 -0.35 -9.70 5.25
N ASP A 391 0.25 -10.47 4.35
CA ASP A 391 0.43 -11.92 4.50
C ASP A 391 -0.87 -12.65 4.88
N ASN A 392 -1.96 -12.32 4.18
CA ASN A 392 -3.30 -12.84 4.42
C ASN A 392 -3.84 -12.58 5.84
N GLU A 393 -3.37 -11.56 6.52
CA GLU A 393 -3.90 -11.09 7.80
C GLU A 393 -4.46 -9.67 7.66
N CYS A 394 -5.73 -9.46 8.03
CA CYS A 394 -6.31 -8.12 8.03
C CYS A 394 -5.66 -7.26 9.12
N LYS A 395 -4.94 -6.22 8.73
CA LYS A 395 -4.17 -5.35 9.64
C LYS A 395 -4.93 -4.12 10.06
N GLU A 396 -5.65 -3.49 9.14
CA GLU A 396 -6.39 -2.26 9.39
C GLU A 396 -7.54 -2.10 8.38
N LEU A 397 -8.51 -1.28 8.74
CA LEU A 397 -9.51 -0.74 7.84
C LEU A 397 -9.26 0.75 7.69
N LEU A 398 -9.30 1.25 6.45
CA LEU A 398 -9.18 2.67 6.15
C LEU A 398 -10.51 3.15 5.58
N PHE A 399 -11.10 4.17 6.20
CA PHE A 399 -12.29 4.86 5.71
C PHE A 399 -11.84 6.20 5.15
N LEU A 400 -11.99 6.38 3.84
CA LEU A 400 -11.74 7.65 3.19
C LEU A 400 -13.06 8.42 3.09
N LEU A 401 -13.12 9.56 3.74
CA LEU A 401 -14.27 10.44 3.75
C LEU A 401 -14.00 11.63 2.81
N HIS A 402 -15.03 12.05 2.12
CA HIS A 402 -15.03 13.29 1.33
C HIS A 402 -16.22 14.15 1.71
N ARG A 403 -16.01 15.44 1.98
CA ARG A 403 -17.05 16.39 2.45
C ARG A 403 -18.33 16.35 1.61
N ASP A 404 -18.17 16.32 0.30
CA ASP A 404 -19.27 16.41 -0.66
C ASP A 404 -19.75 15.04 -1.15
N HIS A 405 -19.25 13.94 -0.57
CA HIS A 405 -19.63 12.60 -1.01
C HIS A 405 -21.10 12.32 -0.64
N GLU A 406 -21.84 11.84 -1.63
CA GLU A 406 -23.20 11.33 -1.51
C GLU A 406 -23.29 10.01 -2.29
N GLY A 407 -23.77 8.97 -1.64
CA GLY A 407 -23.97 7.70 -2.30
C GLY A 407 -23.37 6.49 -1.57
N ILE A 408 -23.23 5.39 -2.31
CA ILE A 408 -22.70 4.13 -1.78
C ILE A 408 -21.17 4.17 -1.87
N PRO A 409 -20.45 3.94 -0.77
CA PRO A 409 -18.98 3.92 -0.79
C PRO A 409 -18.45 2.71 -1.55
N ASN A 410 -17.33 2.87 -2.24
CA ASN A 410 -16.59 1.75 -2.82
C ASN A 410 -15.91 0.95 -1.72
N ILE A 411 -15.91 -0.39 -1.85
CA ILE A 411 -15.19 -1.28 -0.93
C ILE A 411 -14.07 -1.99 -1.69
N HIS A 412 -12.85 -1.82 -1.21
CA HIS A 412 -11.66 -2.43 -1.79
C HIS A 412 -10.98 -3.36 -0.80
N VAL A 413 -10.44 -4.46 -1.30
CA VAL A 413 -9.48 -5.29 -0.57
C VAL A 413 -8.10 -4.97 -1.11
N ALA A 414 -7.21 -4.50 -0.26
CA ALA A 414 -5.81 -4.28 -0.55
C ALA A 414 -4.98 -5.41 0.07
N ILE A 415 -4.33 -6.21 -0.78
CA ILE A 415 -3.47 -7.31 -0.35
C ILE A 415 -2.03 -6.86 -0.57
N LEU A 416 -1.30 -6.76 0.53
CA LEU A 416 0.08 -6.30 0.56
C LEU A 416 1.01 -7.50 0.71
N TYR A 417 1.98 -7.61 -0.19
CA TYR A 417 3.02 -8.63 -0.16
C TYR A 417 4.39 -7.99 -0.03
N ASN A 418 5.18 -8.45 0.93
CA ASN A 418 6.59 -8.09 1.00
C ASN A 418 7.40 -8.96 0.03
N LYS A 419 8.33 -8.40 -0.75
CA LYS A 419 9.13 -9.13 -1.74
C LYS A 419 9.95 -10.29 -1.13
N LEU A 420 10.35 -10.19 0.13
CA LEU A 420 11.01 -11.29 0.84
C LEU A 420 10.11 -12.55 0.95
N THR A 421 8.79 -12.37 0.89
CA THR A 421 7.80 -13.47 0.93
C THR A 421 7.55 -14.05 -0.46
N ILE A 422 7.89 -13.31 -1.55
CA ILE A 422 7.53 -13.65 -2.94
C ILE A 422 8.50 -14.62 -3.60
N ASN A 423 9.71 -14.83 -3.08
CA ASN A 423 10.61 -15.87 -3.60
C ASN A 423 9.97 -17.28 -3.62
N ASN A 424 8.77 -17.43 -3.04
CA ASN A 424 7.94 -18.64 -3.09
C ASN A 424 6.65 -18.51 -3.92
N ILE A 425 6.35 -17.34 -4.51
CA ILE A 425 5.14 -17.13 -5.32
C ILE A 425 5.59 -16.68 -6.72
N GLN A 426 5.94 -17.65 -7.56
CA GLN A 426 6.25 -17.41 -8.95
C GLN A 426 5.00 -16.92 -9.69
N ASN A 427 5.16 -15.77 -10.39
CA ASN A 427 4.27 -15.25 -11.45
C ASN A 427 2.81 -14.98 -11.07
N LYS A 428 2.55 -13.96 -10.24
CA LYS A 428 1.22 -13.32 -10.20
C LYS A 428 1.34 -11.85 -10.55
N GLU A 429 1.52 -11.56 -11.82
CA GLU A 429 1.19 -10.25 -12.39
C GLU A 429 -0.30 -10.27 -12.74
N SER A 430 -1.16 -9.81 -11.84
CA SER A 430 -2.56 -9.53 -12.12
C SER A 430 -2.74 -8.04 -12.42
N GLU A 431 -3.74 -7.70 -13.23
CA GLU A 431 -4.06 -6.34 -13.72
C GLU A 431 -4.20 -5.25 -12.63
N CYS A 432 -4.26 -5.65 -11.36
CA CYS A 432 -4.42 -4.76 -10.20
C CYS A 432 -3.20 -4.73 -9.28
N THR A 433 -2.00 -5.08 -9.77
CA THR A 433 -0.80 -5.16 -8.91
C THR A 433 0.10 -3.96 -9.12
N THR A 434 0.41 -3.23 -8.06
CA THR A 434 1.35 -2.10 -8.05
C THR A 434 2.57 -2.45 -7.22
N ASN A 435 3.77 -2.25 -7.76
CA ASN A 435 5.03 -2.41 -7.03
C ASN A 435 5.44 -1.07 -6.42
N LEU A 436 5.58 -1.04 -5.09
CA LEU A 436 6.05 0.12 -4.36
C LEU A 436 7.48 -0.14 -3.88
N LYS A 437 8.42 0.66 -4.37
CA LYS A 437 9.81 0.67 -3.88
C LYS A 437 10.01 1.80 -2.89
N SER A 438 10.67 1.50 -1.78
CA SER A 438 11.20 2.51 -0.90
C SER A 438 12.56 2.97 -1.45
N GLU A 439 12.72 4.25 -1.75
CA GLU A 439 14.00 4.82 -2.26
C GLU A 439 15.18 4.66 -1.31
N ILE A 440 14.93 4.32 -0.04
CA ILE A 440 15.93 4.29 1.02
C ILE A 440 16.27 2.85 1.47
N SER A 441 15.54 1.84 1.01
CA SER A 441 15.81 0.43 1.36
C SER A 441 15.40 -0.50 0.22
N ASP A 442 15.99 -1.70 0.15
CA ASP A 442 15.60 -2.78 -0.75
C ASP A 442 14.19 -3.35 -0.47
N PHE A 443 13.37 -2.60 0.28
CA PHE A 443 11.99 -2.97 0.62
C PHE A 443 11.09 -2.70 -0.57
N GLU A 444 10.63 -3.75 -1.20
CA GLU A 444 9.65 -3.68 -2.29
C GLU A 444 8.32 -4.24 -1.79
N LEU A 445 7.25 -3.44 -1.96
CA LEU A 445 5.90 -3.79 -1.60
C LEU A 445 5.07 -4.00 -2.87
N ILE A 446 4.48 -5.17 -3.00
CA ILE A 446 3.51 -5.44 -4.05
C ILE A 446 2.11 -5.23 -3.46
N VAL A 447 1.32 -4.41 -4.12
CA VAL A 447 -0.07 -4.11 -3.74
C VAL A 447 -1.00 -4.67 -4.81
N GLN A 448 -1.85 -5.61 -4.41
CA GLN A 448 -2.99 -6.05 -5.21
C GLN A 448 -4.26 -5.43 -4.64
N LYS A 449 -4.89 -4.53 -5.41
CA LYS A 449 -6.13 -3.85 -5.03
C LYS A 449 -7.30 -4.44 -5.82
N CYS A 450 -8.33 -4.92 -5.12
CA CYS A 450 -9.52 -5.51 -5.71
C CYS A 450 -10.75 -4.73 -5.28
N ASP A 451 -11.54 -4.26 -6.24
CA ASP A 451 -12.89 -3.72 -5.96
C ASP A 451 -13.84 -4.86 -5.64
N VAL A 452 -14.50 -4.77 -4.49
CA VAL A 452 -15.47 -5.74 -3.98
C VAL A 452 -16.77 -5.07 -3.52
N THR A 453 -17.08 -3.91 -4.08
CA THR A 453 -18.28 -3.11 -3.77
C THR A 453 -19.56 -3.89 -4.09
N GLU A 454 -19.56 -4.63 -5.17
CA GLU A 454 -20.69 -5.48 -5.54
C GLU A 454 -20.83 -6.67 -4.61
N LYS A 455 -22.06 -7.01 -4.24
CA LYS A 455 -22.33 -8.17 -3.38
C LYS A 455 -22.20 -9.49 -4.12
N GLY A 456 -22.38 -9.50 -5.43
CA GLY A 456 -22.36 -10.68 -6.27
C GLY A 456 -23.46 -11.71 -5.96
N ILE A 457 -23.58 -12.72 -6.82
CA ILE A 457 -24.50 -13.85 -6.69
C ILE A 457 -23.68 -15.14 -6.63
N ALA A 458 -23.90 -15.95 -5.59
CA ALA A 458 -23.20 -17.24 -5.45
C ALA A 458 -23.99 -18.37 -6.09
N THR A 459 -23.29 -19.24 -6.80
CA THR A 459 -23.78 -20.56 -7.18
C THR A 459 -23.44 -21.56 -6.08
N TYR A 460 -24.41 -22.34 -5.64
CA TYR A 460 -24.25 -23.32 -4.55
C TYR A 460 -24.22 -24.74 -5.08
N THR A 461 -23.43 -25.59 -4.43
CA THR A 461 -23.38 -27.03 -4.73
C THR A 461 -23.26 -27.85 -3.46
N SER A 462 -23.77 -29.09 -3.51
CA SER A 462 -23.52 -30.12 -2.49
C SER A 462 -22.46 -31.13 -2.94
N GLN A 463 -21.87 -30.92 -4.12
CA GLN A 463 -20.82 -31.80 -4.65
C GLN A 463 -19.47 -31.09 -4.49
N VAL A 464 -18.57 -31.70 -3.74
CA VAL A 464 -17.17 -31.23 -3.66
C VAL A 464 -16.46 -31.75 -4.91
N LYS A 465 -15.86 -30.80 -5.67
CA LYS A 465 -15.16 -31.07 -6.93
C LYS A 465 -13.66 -31.30 -6.73
N SER A 466 -12.90 -31.32 -7.80
CA SER A 466 -11.45 -31.62 -7.80
C SER A 466 -10.61 -30.64 -6.97
N TYR A 467 -11.02 -29.39 -6.88
CA TYR A 467 -10.32 -28.35 -6.13
C TYR A 467 -11.22 -27.70 -5.10
N LEU A 468 -10.64 -27.39 -3.94
CA LEU A 468 -11.27 -26.67 -2.83
C LEU A 468 -10.52 -25.38 -2.58
N TYR A 469 -11.26 -24.30 -2.27
CA TYR A 469 -10.68 -22.99 -2.01
C TYR A 469 -11.19 -22.42 -0.69
N GLU A 470 -10.27 -21.85 0.07
CA GLU A 470 -10.55 -21.06 1.26
C GLU A 470 -10.28 -19.58 0.95
N LEU A 471 -11.30 -18.74 1.07
CA LEU A 471 -11.22 -17.31 0.75
C LEU A 471 -10.28 -16.58 1.70
N GLY A 472 -9.51 -15.65 1.17
CA GLY A 472 -8.57 -14.82 1.92
C GLY A 472 -9.26 -13.93 2.95
N LYS A 473 -8.56 -13.60 4.04
CA LYS A 473 -9.13 -12.86 5.18
C LYS A 473 -9.63 -11.46 4.81
N GLY A 474 -9.02 -10.79 3.82
CA GLY A 474 -9.49 -9.50 3.33
C GLY A 474 -10.86 -9.58 2.67
N TRP A 475 -11.07 -10.54 1.79
CA TRP A 475 -12.34 -10.80 1.13
C TRP A 475 -13.44 -11.24 2.12
N LEU A 476 -13.05 -12.07 3.11
CA LEU A 476 -13.95 -12.45 4.21
C LEU A 476 -14.37 -11.23 5.01
N LYS A 477 -13.42 -10.33 5.33
CA LYS A 477 -13.68 -9.11 6.10
C LYS A 477 -14.54 -8.12 5.34
N ALA A 478 -14.33 -7.99 4.04
CA ALA A 478 -15.15 -7.15 3.16
C ALA A 478 -16.57 -7.69 2.93
N GLY A 479 -16.85 -8.94 3.32
CA GLY A 479 -18.15 -9.59 3.09
C GLY A 479 -18.37 -10.03 1.64
N ALA A 480 -17.33 -10.12 0.82
CA ALA A 480 -17.39 -10.40 -0.61
C ALA A 480 -17.56 -11.91 -0.95
N PHE A 481 -18.33 -12.60 -0.12
CA PHE A 481 -18.46 -14.07 -0.20
C PHE A 481 -19.12 -14.56 -1.49
N ASN A 482 -20.16 -13.86 -1.96
CA ASN A 482 -20.87 -14.26 -3.17
C ASN A 482 -20.17 -13.75 -4.42
N LEU A 483 -19.56 -12.57 -4.32
CA LEU A 483 -18.77 -12.01 -5.41
C LEU A 483 -17.59 -12.92 -5.79
N ALA A 484 -16.95 -13.57 -4.81
CA ALA A 484 -15.89 -14.55 -5.08
C ALA A 484 -16.39 -15.72 -5.93
N SER A 485 -17.57 -16.26 -5.64
CA SER A 485 -18.19 -17.33 -6.46
C SER A 485 -18.44 -16.87 -7.90
N GLN A 486 -19.02 -15.69 -8.07
CA GLN A 486 -19.34 -15.12 -9.37
C GLN A 486 -18.08 -14.79 -10.18
N ARG A 487 -17.13 -14.05 -9.57
CA ARG A 487 -15.93 -13.53 -10.27
C ARG A 487 -14.97 -14.63 -10.72
N PHE A 488 -14.83 -15.66 -9.89
CA PHE A 488 -13.91 -16.76 -10.18
C PHE A 488 -14.62 -18.01 -10.75
N ASN A 489 -15.89 -17.89 -11.11
CA ASN A 489 -16.69 -18.96 -11.69
C ASN A 489 -16.56 -20.29 -10.91
N CYS A 490 -16.72 -20.23 -9.59
CA CYS A 490 -16.63 -21.36 -8.69
C CYS A 490 -17.90 -21.49 -7.85
N GLU A 491 -18.19 -22.71 -7.40
CA GLU A 491 -19.40 -22.99 -6.64
C GLU A 491 -19.10 -22.97 -5.14
N LYS A 492 -20.02 -22.42 -4.36
CA LYS A 492 -19.94 -22.34 -2.91
C LYS A 492 -20.58 -23.55 -2.26
N LEU A 493 -19.91 -24.20 -1.32
CA LEU A 493 -20.40 -25.43 -0.69
C LEU A 493 -21.64 -25.23 0.20
N ALA A 494 -21.81 -24.05 0.80
CA ALA A 494 -23.04 -23.61 1.47
C ALA A 494 -23.00 -22.12 1.78
N ALA A 495 -24.13 -21.52 2.11
CA ALA A 495 -24.25 -20.07 2.37
C ALA A 495 -23.25 -19.56 3.43
N SER A 496 -23.09 -20.28 4.53
CA SER A 496 -22.24 -19.89 5.67
C SER A 496 -20.89 -20.63 5.72
N THR A 497 -20.56 -21.44 4.70
CA THR A 497 -19.34 -22.27 4.72
C THR A 497 -18.10 -21.46 4.31
N HIS A 498 -18.23 -20.55 3.35
CA HIS A 498 -17.13 -19.77 2.76
C HIS A 498 -15.96 -20.63 2.23
N LEU A 499 -16.29 -21.85 1.79
CA LEU A 499 -15.45 -22.73 1.00
C LEU A 499 -16.06 -22.85 -0.40
N TYR A 500 -15.18 -22.89 -1.40
CA TYR A 500 -15.58 -22.93 -2.81
C TYR A 500 -14.93 -24.13 -3.49
N THR A 501 -15.52 -24.57 -4.60
CA THR A 501 -15.04 -25.75 -5.33
C THR A 501 -15.15 -25.54 -6.83
N SER A 502 -14.24 -26.17 -7.60
CA SER A 502 -14.24 -26.21 -9.06
C SER A 502 -13.63 -27.50 -9.56
N ASP A 503 -13.90 -27.85 -10.82
CA ASP A 503 -13.30 -29.01 -11.48
C ASP A 503 -11.88 -28.72 -11.95
N GLU A 504 -11.61 -27.48 -12.39
CA GLU A 504 -10.31 -27.00 -12.82
C GLU A 504 -9.67 -26.08 -11.77
N GLN A 505 -8.34 -26.01 -11.76
CA GLN A 505 -7.61 -25.15 -10.83
C GLN A 505 -7.75 -23.67 -11.22
N ILE A 506 -8.21 -22.86 -10.28
CA ILE A 506 -8.26 -21.39 -10.40
C ILE A 506 -6.99 -20.79 -9.82
N ASN A 507 -6.09 -20.35 -10.69
CA ASN A 507 -4.77 -19.85 -10.28
C ASN A 507 -4.82 -18.48 -9.57
N GLU A 508 -5.79 -17.63 -9.89
CA GLU A 508 -5.94 -16.27 -9.36
C GLU A 508 -6.95 -16.16 -8.21
N PHE A 509 -7.37 -17.30 -7.64
CA PHE A 509 -8.30 -17.25 -6.52
C PHE A 509 -7.70 -16.49 -5.33
N PRO A 510 -8.41 -15.51 -4.73
CA PRO A 510 -7.86 -14.65 -3.68
C PRO A 510 -7.88 -15.35 -2.32
N GLY A 511 -7.07 -16.37 -2.17
CA GLY A 511 -7.04 -17.20 -0.96
C GLY A 511 -6.12 -18.39 -1.10
N LYS A 512 -6.48 -19.49 -0.42
CA LYS A 512 -5.73 -20.73 -0.48
C LYS A 512 -6.46 -21.72 -1.37
N ALA A 513 -5.70 -22.44 -2.21
CA ALA A 513 -6.20 -23.50 -3.07
C ALA A 513 -5.68 -24.87 -2.58
N TYR A 514 -6.52 -25.88 -2.72
CA TYR A 514 -6.23 -27.25 -2.30
C TYR A 514 -6.74 -28.21 -3.35
N LYS A 515 -5.99 -29.26 -3.64
CA LYS A 515 -6.46 -30.40 -4.44
C LYS A 515 -7.21 -31.36 -3.54
N VAL A 516 -8.44 -31.70 -3.90
CA VAL A 516 -9.27 -32.65 -3.16
C VAL A 516 -8.79 -34.07 -3.44
N GLU A 517 -8.53 -34.86 -2.39
CA GLU A 517 -8.16 -36.25 -2.49
C GLU A 517 -9.35 -37.16 -2.21
N GLU A 518 -10.14 -36.83 -1.19
CA GLU A 518 -11.24 -37.66 -0.75
C GLU A 518 -12.29 -36.83 -0.01
N VAL A 519 -13.56 -37.20 -0.17
CA VAL A 519 -14.69 -36.63 0.58
C VAL A 519 -15.39 -37.77 1.33
N ILE A 520 -15.46 -37.66 2.64
CA ILE A 520 -15.92 -38.70 3.54
C ILE A 520 -17.09 -38.18 4.37
N PRO A 521 -18.25 -38.91 4.46
CA PRO A 521 -19.31 -38.54 5.37
C PRO A 521 -18.83 -38.53 6.82
N PHE A 522 -19.19 -37.46 7.57
CA PHE A 522 -18.77 -37.34 8.95
C PHE A 522 -19.54 -38.27 9.88
N ASN A 523 -18.81 -39.16 10.53
CA ASN A 523 -19.26 -39.95 11.67
C ASN A 523 -18.04 -40.30 12.53
N LYS A 524 -18.30 -40.84 13.76
CA LYS A 524 -17.20 -41.20 14.68
C LYS A 524 -16.25 -42.26 14.13
N LYS A 525 -16.77 -43.18 13.30
CA LYS A 525 -15.98 -44.27 12.68
C LYS A 525 -15.05 -43.67 11.61
N SER A 526 -15.60 -42.88 10.68
CA SER A 526 -14.83 -42.20 9.63
C SER A 526 -13.69 -41.34 10.21
N LEU A 527 -13.97 -40.59 11.28
CA LEU A 527 -12.97 -39.74 11.91
C LEU A 527 -11.82 -40.55 12.53
N LYS A 528 -12.12 -41.71 13.16
CA LYS A 528 -11.10 -42.63 13.71
C LYS A 528 -10.29 -43.33 12.61
N GLU A 529 -10.90 -43.66 11.50
CA GLU A 529 -10.22 -44.23 10.33
C GLU A 529 -9.25 -43.21 9.69
N LEU A 530 -9.69 -41.96 9.56
CA LEU A 530 -8.83 -40.87 9.11
C LEU A 530 -7.61 -40.67 10.02
N ALA A 531 -7.81 -40.74 11.33
CA ALA A 531 -6.72 -40.62 12.30
C ALA A 531 -5.66 -41.72 12.18
N LYS A 532 -6.06 -42.92 11.78
CA LYS A 532 -5.11 -44.01 11.52
C LYS A 532 -4.33 -43.80 10.23
N ARG A 533 -4.96 -43.25 9.20
CA ARG A 533 -4.33 -42.95 7.89
C ARG A 533 -3.46 -41.71 7.94
N PHE A 534 -3.94 -40.70 8.67
CA PHE A 534 -3.29 -39.38 8.78
C PHE A 534 -3.12 -39.00 10.26
N PRO A 535 -2.12 -39.57 10.98
CA PRO A 535 -1.89 -39.25 12.39
C PRO A 535 -1.43 -37.80 12.64
N LYS A 536 -0.96 -37.12 11.59
CA LYS A 536 -0.67 -35.70 11.55
C LYS A 536 -1.35 -35.09 10.34
N ALA A 537 -2.17 -34.07 10.56
CA ALA A 537 -2.82 -33.26 9.53
C ALA A 537 -3.31 -31.96 10.15
N ASP A 538 -3.37 -30.90 9.36
CA ASP A 538 -4.04 -29.69 9.79
C ASP A 538 -5.55 -29.88 9.65
N ILE A 539 -6.31 -29.52 10.69
CA ILE A 539 -7.78 -29.61 10.67
C ILE A 539 -8.38 -28.21 10.74
N THR A 540 -9.35 -27.94 9.87
CA THR A 540 -10.16 -26.72 9.91
C THR A 540 -11.65 -27.04 9.90
N ALA A 541 -12.38 -26.51 10.86
CA ALA A 541 -13.84 -26.55 10.90
C ALA A 541 -14.43 -25.28 10.28
N ARG A 542 -15.35 -25.44 9.32
CA ARG A 542 -16.11 -24.35 8.69
C ARG A 542 -17.58 -24.72 8.62
N ASN A 543 -18.46 -23.91 9.24
CA ASN A 543 -19.89 -24.19 9.31
C ASN A 543 -20.18 -25.64 9.79
N PHE A 544 -19.58 -26.00 10.91
CA PHE A 544 -19.59 -27.35 11.45
C PHE A 544 -19.98 -27.36 12.93
N PRO A 545 -20.70 -28.39 13.44
CA PRO A 545 -21.16 -28.41 14.84
C PRO A 545 -20.05 -28.49 15.90
N LEU A 546 -18.87 -29.00 15.50
CA LEU A 546 -17.69 -29.08 16.37
C LEU A 546 -16.65 -28.08 15.89
N ASP A 547 -15.99 -27.44 16.84
CA ASP A 547 -14.83 -26.61 16.52
C ASP A 547 -13.57 -27.45 16.20
N THR A 548 -12.54 -26.80 15.69
CA THR A 548 -11.27 -27.45 15.34
C THR A 548 -10.64 -28.19 16.53
N ASN A 549 -10.69 -27.63 17.74
CA ASN A 549 -10.08 -28.23 18.93
C ASN A 549 -10.86 -29.47 19.38
N ALA A 550 -12.18 -29.43 19.32
CA ALA A 550 -13.02 -30.58 19.63
C ALA A 550 -12.79 -31.73 18.62
N LEU A 551 -12.65 -31.41 17.31
CA LEU A 551 -12.33 -32.40 16.27
C LEU A 551 -10.95 -33.02 16.49
N LYS A 552 -9.92 -32.25 16.80
CA LYS A 552 -8.57 -32.76 17.11
C LYS A 552 -8.60 -33.68 18.35
N LYS A 553 -9.28 -33.25 19.40
CA LYS A 553 -9.44 -34.08 20.62
C LYS A 553 -10.20 -35.39 20.34
N LEU A 554 -11.24 -35.36 19.53
CA LEU A 554 -12.05 -36.51 19.19
C LEU A 554 -11.33 -37.50 18.26
N SER A 555 -10.56 -37.00 17.31
CA SER A 555 -9.78 -37.78 16.34
C SER A 555 -8.46 -38.30 16.92
N GLY A 556 -7.79 -37.52 17.72
CA GLY A 556 -6.38 -37.73 18.14
C GLY A 556 -5.35 -37.32 17.07
N ILE A 557 -5.78 -36.69 15.97
CA ILE A 557 -4.88 -36.19 14.91
C ILE A 557 -4.09 -34.98 15.49
N LYS A 558 -2.78 -35.01 15.30
CA LYS A 558 -1.86 -33.93 15.70
C LYS A 558 -1.66 -32.95 14.56
N ASP A 559 -1.35 -31.71 14.89
CA ASP A 559 -1.01 -30.69 13.89
C ASP A 559 0.22 -31.02 13.07
N GLY A 560 0.25 -30.55 11.84
CA GLY A 560 1.34 -30.73 10.89
C GLY A 560 1.10 -31.92 9.93
N GLY A 561 2.11 -32.20 9.11
CA GLY A 561 1.99 -33.12 7.98
C GLY A 561 1.71 -32.37 6.68
N ASP A 562 1.42 -33.11 5.63
CA ASP A 562 1.22 -32.61 4.26
C ASP A 562 -0.25 -32.57 3.83
N ARG A 563 -1.16 -32.94 4.72
CA ARG A 563 -2.61 -32.95 4.46
C ARG A 563 -3.34 -31.91 5.28
N HIS A 564 -4.40 -31.35 4.67
CA HIS A 564 -5.36 -30.49 5.35
C HIS A 564 -6.76 -31.12 5.28
N ILE A 565 -7.42 -31.26 6.42
CA ILE A 565 -8.75 -31.86 6.54
C ILE A 565 -9.74 -30.76 6.89
N PHE A 566 -10.70 -30.51 6.00
CA PHE A 566 -11.80 -29.59 6.25
C PHE A 566 -13.02 -30.36 6.74
N ALA A 567 -13.54 -29.99 7.90
CA ALA A 567 -14.84 -30.45 8.38
C ALA A 567 -15.88 -29.37 8.08
N THR A 568 -16.90 -29.72 7.27
CA THR A 568 -17.87 -28.71 6.82
C THR A 568 -19.28 -29.33 6.62
N THR A 569 -20.28 -28.44 6.56
CA THR A 569 -21.67 -28.79 6.18
C THR A 569 -21.90 -28.27 4.76
N LEU A 570 -22.35 -29.16 3.89
CA LEU A 570 -22.68 -28.86 2.49
C LEU A 570 -24.07 -28.20 2.37
N HIS A 571 -24.41 -27.72 1.17
CA HIS A 571 -25.67 -27.02 0.90
C HIS A 571 -26.93 -27.90 1.20
N ASN A 572 -26.84 -29.19 0.97
CA ASN A 572 -27.90 -30.16 1.30
C ASN A 572 -27.98 -30.53 2.79
N GLY A 573 -27.12 -29.96 3.65
CA GLY A 573 -27.05 -30.23 5.08
C GLY A 573 -26.18 -31.42 5.48
N GLU A 574 -25.59 -32.15 4.53
CA GLU A 574 -24.66 -33.25 4.83
C GLU A 574 -23.36 -32.71 5.46
N LYS A 575 -22.89 -33.46 6.47
CA LYS A 575 -21.62 -33.15 7.16
C LYS A 575 -20.52 -34.04 6.60
N VAL A 576 -19.47 -33.42 6.11
CA VAL A 576 -18.37 -34.14 5.45
C VAL A 576 -17.00 -33.74 6.02
N LEU A 577 -16.05 -34.66 5.85
CA LEU A 577 -14.62 -34.43 6.02
C LEU A 577 -13.99 -34.46 4.62
N ILE A 578 -13.34 -33.36 4.24
CA ILE A 578 -12.68 -33.23 2.94
C ILE A 578 -11.19 -33.32 3.18
N VAL A 579 -10.55 -34.37 2.68
CA VAL A 579 -9.10 -34.54 2.73
C VAL A 579 -8.50 -33.86 1.52
N THR A 580 -7.54 -32.95 1.76
CA THR A 580 -6.95 -32.15 0.72
C THR A 580 -5.43 -32.09 0.83
N ASN A 581 -4.79 -31.77 -0.30
CA ASN A 581 -3.39 -31.46 -0.41
C ASN A 581 -3.25 -29.99 -0.84
N PRO A 582 -2.48 -29.14 -0.12
CA PRO A 582 -2.25 -27.78 -0.56
C PRO A 582 -1.67 -27.76 -1.99
N THR A 583 -2.26 -26.98 -2.88
CA THR A 583 -1.63 -26.71 -4.18
C THR A 583 -0.52 -25.69 -3.97
N ARG A 584 0.67 -26.00 -4.49
CA ARG A 584 1.84 -25.12 -4.42
C ARG A 584 1.67 -23.90 -5.28
#